data_b637b0947cd0c4918ce5464bde72e4dd
#
_entry.id   b637b0947cd0c4918ce5464bde72e4dd
#
_cell.length_a   1.000
_cell.length_b   1.000
_cell.length_c   1.000
_cell.angle_alpha   90.00
_cell.angle_beta   90.00
_cell.angle_gamma   90.00
#
_symmetry.space_group_name_H-M   'P 1'
#
loop_
_entity.id
_entity.type
_entity.pdbx_description
1 polymer ?
#
loop_
_entity_poly.entity_id
_entity_poly.type
_entity_poly.pdbx_seq_one_letter_code
_entity_poly.pdbx_strand_id
1 'polypeptide(L)'
;MESQVPQKVLAENWLRIELAKSVTQEALAKAYDAYVADVTSREEIRASHILLEDEKTAASVIEKLIEGSDFAQLAREMSTGPSGPNGGDLGYFGRGAMVPIFEQAAFGLEVGSFTNTPVQSQFGWHVIMLFDKRVSNARSKEEMSQQLAENITKISFARIIETLRANAEIERIPLSNIQSEWQRIQENILQ
;
A
#
# COMPACT_ATOMS: atom_id res chain seq x y z
N MET A 1 -47.08 23.43 -15.59
CA MET A 1 -45.67 23.80 -15.26
C MET A 1 -44.87 22.52 -15.20
N GLU A 2 -44.23 22.16 -16.30
CA GLU A 2 -43.27 21.04 -16.27
C GLU A 2 -42.00 21.52 -15.54
N SER A 3 -41.75 20.93 -14.39
CA SER A 3 -40.52 21.15 -13.63
C SER A 3 -39.36 20.58 -14.44
N GLN A 4 -38.59 21.41 -15.12
CA GLN A 4 -37.35 20.98 -15.78
C GLN A 4 -36.32 20.61 -14.70
N VAL A 5 -36.11 19.31 -14.50
CA VAL A 5 -35.03 18.82 -13.65
C VAL A 5 -33.70 19.23 -14.29
N PRO A 6 -32.79 19.92 -13.59
CA PRO A 6 -31.51 20.33 -14.15
C PRO A 6 -30.75 19.12 -14.69
N GLN A 7 -30.14 19.21 -15.87
CA GLN A 7 -29.39 18.14 -16.52
C GLN A 7 -28.31 17.56 -15.59
N LYS A 8 -27.70 18.40 -14.75
CA LYS A 8 -26.73 17.97 -13.73
C LYS A 8 -27.33 16.97 -12.75
N VAL A 9 -28.54 17.20 -12.25
CA VAL A 9 -29.22 16.30 -11.29
C VAL A 9 -29.57 14.96 -11.95
N LEU A 10 -29.94 14.98 -13.23
CA LEU A 10 -30.20 13.75 -14.00
C LEU A 10 -28.91 12.92 -14.17
N ALA A 11 -27.82 13.57 -14.55
CA ALA A 11 -26.52 12.90 -14.72
C ALA A 11 -25.98 12.32 -13.40
N GLU A 12 -26.07 13.07 -12.30
CA GLU A 12 -25.66 12.61 -10.98
C GLU A 12 -26.50 11.42 -10.49
N ASN A 13 -27.83 11.47 -10.69
CA ASN A 13 -28.70 10.36 -10.32
C ASN A 13 -28.45 9.11 -11.19
N TRP A 14 -28.30 9.28 -12.49
CA TRP A 14 -27.95 8.18 -13.38
C TRP A 14 -26.65 7.51 -12.96
N LEU A 15 -25.60 8.31 -12.75
CA LEU A 15 -24.29 7.79 -12.31
C LEU A 15 -24.40 7.04 -10.99
N ARG A 16 -25.12 7.57 -10.02
CA ARG A 16 -25.35 6.93 -8.72
C ARG A 16 -26.05 5.57 -8.87
N ILE A 17 -27.05 5.48 -9.75
CA ILE A 17 -27.77 4.24 -10.03
C ILE A 17 -26.84 3.22 -10.70
N GLU A 18 -26.05 3.64 -11.71
CA GLU A 18 -25.12 2.75 -12.41
C GLU A 18 -24.02 2.24 -11.47
N LEU A 19 -23.48 3.09 -10.60
CA LEU A 19 -22.52 2.68 -9.60
C LEU A 19 -23.12 1.70 -8.57
N ALA A 20 -24.34 1.94 -8.12
CA ALA A 20 -25.02 1.03 -7.19
C ALA A 20 -25.23 -0.37 -7.78
N LYS A 21 -25.52 -0.46 -9.10
CA LYS A 21 -25.63 -1.76 -9.80
C LYS A 21 -24.32 -2.54 -9.85
N SER A 22 -23.17 -1.88 -9.71
CA SER A 22 -21.85 -2.55 -9.76
C SER A 22 -21.50 -3.29 -8.47
N VAL A 23 -22.08 -2.89 -7.32
CA VAL A 23 -21.81 -3.48 -6.01
C VAL A 23 -22.81 -4.62 -5.74
N THR A 24 -22.63 -5.73 -6.44
CA THR A 24 -23.43 -6.94 -6.25
C THR A 24 -22.76 -7.89 -5.26
N GLN A 25 -23.54 -8.84 -4.73
CA GLN A 25 -22.99 -9.91 -3.86
C GLN A 25 -21.92 -10.74 -4.60
N GLU A 26 -22.11 -10.96 -5.90
CA GLU A 26 -21.15 -11.67 -6.74
C GLU A 26 -19.85 -10.86 -6.92
N ALA A 27 -19.96 -9.55 -7.21
CA ALA A 27 -18.80 -8.67 -7.32
C ALA A 27 -18.02 -8.57 -6.01
N LEU A 28 -18.72 -8.49 -4.88
CA LEU A 28 -18.12 -8.51 -3.53
C LEU A 28 -17.42 -9.84 -3.25
N ALA A 29 -18.04 -10.97 -3.59
CA ALA A 29 -17.43 -12.28 -3.41
C ALA A 29 -16.14 -12.40 -4.24
N LYS A 30 -16.21 -12.07 -5.53
CA LYS A 30 -15.04 -12.09 -6.42
C LYS A 30 -13.90 -11.16 -5.95
N ALA A 31 -14.25 -9.96 -5.49
CA ALA A 31 -13.26 -9.02 -4.95
C ALA A 31 -12.64 -9.54 -3.65
N TYR A 32 -13.42 -10.21 -2.81
CA TYR A 32 -12.92 -10.83 -1.60
C TYR A 32 -12.01 -12.02 -1.90
N ASP A 33 -12.37 -12.90 -2.83
CA ASP A 33 -11.53 -14.03 -3.24
C ASP A 33 -10.18 -13.56 -3.80
N ALA A 34 -10.19 -12.48 -4.60
CA ALA A 34 -8.96 -11.87 -5.10
C ALA A 34 -8.12 -11.25 -3.96
N TYR A 35 -8.76 -10.59 -2.99
CA TYR A 35 -8.10 -10.08 -1.78
C TYR A 35 -7.47 -11.20 -0.97
N VAL A 36 -8.19 -12.30 -0.71
CA VAL A 36 -7.67 -13.46 0.02
C VAL A 36 -6.47 -14.05 -0.71
N ALA A 37 -6.56 -14.26 -2.02
CA ALA A 37 -5.47 -14.79 -2.82
C ALA A 37 -4.21 -13.90 -2.76
N ASP A 38 -4.38 -12.57 -2.83
CA ASP A 38 -3.28 -11.61 -2.71
C ASP A 38 -2.65 -11.64 -1.31
N VAL A 39 -3.46 -11.55 -0.25
CA VAL A 39 -2.97 -11.51 1.13
C VAL A 39 -2.31 -12.83 1.53
N THR A 40 -2.92 -13.97 1.20
CA THR A 40 -2.37 -15.29 1.55
C THR A 40 -1.16 -15.68 0.70
N SER A 41 -0.88 -14.96 -0.39
CA SER A 41 0.37 -15.12 -1.14
C SER A 41 1.55 -14.35 -0.50
N ARG A 42 1.29 -13.48 0.46
CA ARG A 42 2.30 -12.62 1.09
C ARG A 42 2.93 -13.32 2.28
N GLU A 43 4.22 -13.58 2.16
CA GLU A 43 5.04 -14.05 3.26
C GLU A 43 5.32 -12.89 4.23
N GLU A 44 5.12 -13.13 5.52
CA GLU A 44 5.55 -12.26 6.62
C GLU A 44 6.59 -12.99 7.46
N ILE A 45 7.58 -12.26 7.92
CA ILE A 45 8.61 -12.76 8.84
C ILE A 45 8.60 -11.96 10.13
N ARG A 46 8.91 -12.62 11.25
CA ARG A 46 9.25 -11.96 12.50
C ARG A 46 10.74 -12.00 12.70
N ALA A 47 11.35 -10.84 12.77
CA ALA A 47 12.80 -10.73 12.95
C ALA A 47 13.16 -9.72 14.04
N SER A 48 14.34 -9.87 14.60
CA SER A 48 15.01 -8.86 15.41
C SER A 48 16.29 -8.41 14.72
N HIS A 49 16.73 -7.18 15.04
CA HIS A 49 18.01 -6.68 14.58
C HIS A 49 18.79 -5.93 15.65
N ILE A 50 20.10 -5.93 15.48
CA ILE A 50 21.04 -5.09 16.22
C ILE A 50 21.65 -4.11 15.23
N LEU A 51 21.43 -2.81 15.41
CA LEU A 51 22.00 -1.76 14.59
C LEU A 51 23.28 -1.23 15.24
N LEU A 52 24.37 -1.13 14.48
CA LEU A 52 25.69 -0.76 14.94
C LEU A 52 26.30 0.27 13.98
N GLU A 53 27.21 1.09 14.50
CA GLU A 53 27.81 2.18 13.73
C GLU A 53 28.89 1.69 12.77
N ASP A 54 29.62 0.62 13.13
CA ASP A 54 30.72 0.09 12.36
C ASP A 54 30.70 -1.44 12.18
N GLU A 55 31.34 -1.88 11.11
CA GLU A 55 31.39 -3.30 10.72
C GLU A 55 32.10 -4.20 11.74
N LYS A 56 33.16 -3.68 12.36
CA LYS A 56 33.96 -4.44 13.30
C LYS A 56 33.17 -4.77 14.57
N THR A 57 32.40 -3.81 15.06
CA THR A 57 31.49 -4.03 16.20
C THR A 57 30.41 -5.02 15.84
N ALA A 58 29.84 -4.93 14.61
CA ALA A 58 28.85 -5.89 14.14
C ALA A 58 29.42 -7.32 14.00
N ALA A 59 30.63 -7.47 13.50
CA ALA A 59 31.30 -8.75 13.44
C ALA A 59 31.55 -9.35 14.86
N SER A 60 31.95 -8.51 15.84
CA SER A 60 32.10 -8.95 17.22
C SER A 60 30.78 -9.39 17.86
N VAL A 61 29.66 -8.79 17.51
CA VAL A 61 28.32 -9.24 17.94
C VAL A 61 28.00 -10.60 17.37
N ILE A 62 28.33 -10.86 16.10
CA ILE A 62 28.15 -12.17 15.46
C ILE A 62 29.01 -13.25 16.16
N GLU A 63 30.26 -12.94 16.50
CA GLU A 63 31.13 -13.86 17.26
C GLU A 63 30.48 -14.23 18.60
N LYS A 64 29.98 -13.26 19.36
CA LYS A 64 29.31 -13.52 20.65
C LYS A 64 28.03 -14.36 20.47
N LEU A 65 27.28 -14.17 19.38
CA LEU A 65 26.11 -14.99 19.08
C LEU A 65 26.51 -16.45 18.75
N ILE A 66 27.61 -16.66 18.02
CA ILE A 66 28.16 -17.98 17.74
C ILE A 66 28.62 -18.68 19.04
N GLU A 67 29.13 -17.92 20.01
CA GLU A 67 29.51 -18.40 21.34
C GLU A 67 28.28 -18.68 22.24
N GLY A 68 27.07 -18.37 21.80
CA GLY A 68 25.83 -18.67 22.50
C GLY A 68 25.26 -17.52 23.34
N SER A 69 25.74 -16.31 23.14
CA SER A 69 25.11 -15.12 23.79
C SER A 69 23.67 -14.91 23.34
N ASP A 70 22.85 -14.38 24.24
CA ASP A 70 21.44 -14.07 23.93
C ASP A 70 21.33 -12.86 23.02
N PHE A 71 20.60 -13.01 21.91
CA PHE A 71 20.42 -11.96 20.91
C PHE A 71 19.74 -10.72 21.47
N ALA A 72 18.65 -10.91 22.24
CA ALA A 72 17.88 -9.80 22.80
C ALA A 72 18.67 -9.04 23.87
N GLN A 73 19.55 -9.72 24.61
CA GLN A 73 20.46 -9.07 25.55
C GLN A 73 21.48 -8.22 24.80
N LEU A 74 22.15 -8.75 23.79
CA LEU A 74 23.11 -7.99 22.97
C LEU A 74 22.44 -6.80 22.28
N ALA A 75 21.20 -6.96 21.82
CA ALA A 75 20.43 -5.86 21.23
C ALA A 75 20.19 -4.73 22.24
N ARG A 76 19.81 -5.05 23.48
CA ARG A 76 19.60 -4.04 24.53
C ARG A 76 20.90 -3.32 24.92
N GLU A 77 22.01 -4.03 24.91
CA GLU A 77 23.31 -3.50 25.36
C GLU A 77 24.03 -2.70 24.28
N MET A 78 23.93 -3.12 23.01
CA MET A 78 24.81 -2.64 21.95
C MET A 78 24.08 -1.97 20.77
N SER A 79 22.76 -2.18 20.60
CA SER A 79 22.06 -1.62 19.46
C SER A 79 21.86 -0.11 19.62
N THR A 80 22.21 0.63 18.57
CA THR A 80 21.92 2.08 18.45
C THR A 80 20.54 2.34 17.85
N GLY A 81 19.84 1.28 17.40
CA GLY A 81 18.51 1.38 16.80
C GLY A 81 17.38 1.50 17.82
N PRO A 82 16.22 2.06 17.41
CA PRO A 82 15.08 2.31 18.29
C PRO A 82 14.47 1.02 18.88
N SER A 83 14.65 -0.12 18.24
CA SER A 83 14.18 -1.43 18.73
C SER A 83 15.13 -2.05 19.79
N GLY A 84 16.35 -1.52 19.98
CA GLY A 84 17.34 -2.02 20.92
C GLY A 84 16.78 -2.30 22.31
N PRO A 85 16.10 -1.34 22.98
CA PRO A 85 15.50 -1.53 24.31
C PRO A 85 14.52 -2.70 24.40
N ASN A 86 13.87 -3.05 23.29
CA ASN A 86 12.94 -4.17 23.16
C ASN A 86 13.63 -5.47 22.65
N GLY A 87 14.95 -5.59 22.81
CA GLY A 87 15.71 -6.76 22.34
C GLY A 87 15.82 -6.85 20.81
N GLY A 88 15.68 -5.71 20.13
CA GLY A 88 15.76 -5.62 18.67
C GLY A 88 14.51 -6.07 17.93
N ASP A 89 13.43 -6.48 18.60
CA ASP A 89 12.21 -7.04 17.97
C ASP A 89 11.53 -6.00 17.05
N LEU A 90 11.32 -6.40 15.80
CA LEU A 90 10.62 -5.61 14.77
C LEU A 90 9.18 -6.06 14.56
N GLY A 91 8.75 -7.13 15.25
CA GLY A 91 7.48 -7.77 15.01
C GLY A 91 7.42 -8.45 13.64
N TYR A 92 6.20 -8.75 13.17
CA TYR A 92 5.98 -9.29 11.84
C TYR A 92 5.95 -8.19 10.79
N PHE A 93 6.64 -8.42 9.68
CA PHE A 93 6.61 -7.53 8.51
C PHE A 93 6.70 -8.32 7.21
N GLY A 94 6.05 -7.79 6.17
CA GLY A 94 6.10 -8.31 4.81
C GLY A 94 7.14 -7.62 3.95
N ARG A 95 7.28 -8.08 2.70
CA ARG A 95 8.18 -7.45 1.72
C ARG A 95 7.74 -6.02 1.40
N GLY A 96 8.70 -5.14 1.20
CA GLY A 96 8.50 -3.70 0.95
C GLY A 96 8.38 -2.84 2.22
N ALA A 97 8.43 -3.44 3.42
CA ALA A 97 8.38 -2.72 4.69
C ALA A 97 9.74 -2.18 5.16
N MET A 98 10.83 -2.82 4.73
CA MET A 98 12.19 -2.50 5.14
C MET A 98 13.05 -2.07 3.95
N VAL A 99 14.22 -1.50 4.21
CA VAL A 99 15.18 -1.18 3.13
C VAL A 99 15.60 -2.47 2.41
N PRO A 100 15.78 -2.42 1.06
CA PRO A 100 15.93 -3.64 0.25
C PRO A 100 17.04 -4.59 0.70
N ILE A 101 18.19 -4.05 1.10
CA ILE A 101 19.33 -4.88 1.52
C ILE A 101 19.06 -5.62 2.83
N PHE A 102 18.38 -4.97 3.78
CA PHE A 102 17.96 -5.60 5.03
C PHE A 102 16.90 -6.68 4.76
N GLU A 103 15.91 -6.36 3.93
CA GLU A 103 14.83 -7.27 3.56
C GLU A 103 15.38 -8.52 2.89
N GLN A 104 16.28 -8.38 1.92
CA GLN A 104 16.91 -9.50 1.24
C GLN A 104 17.65 -10.42 2.23
N ALA A 105 18.39 -9.85 3.17
CA ALA A 105 19.08 -10.62 4.20
C ALA A 105 18.09 -11.33 5.13
N ALA A 106 17.09 -10.63 5.66
CA ALA A 106 16.13 -11.17 6.62
C ALA A 106 15.27 -12.30 6.03
N PHE A 107 14.73 -12.13 4.82
CA PHE A 107 13.94 -13.16 4.13
C PHE A 107 14.77 -14.35 3.64
N GLY A 108 16.09 -14.18 3.48
CA GLY A 108 17.04 -15.26 3.13
C GLY A 108 17.42 -16.18 4.27
N LEU A 109 17.14 -15.77 5.53
CA LEU A 109 17.47 -16.58 6.70
C LEU A 109 16.52 -17.78 6.86
N GLU A 110 17.02 -18.82 7.50
CA GLU A 110 16.19 -19.90 8.07
C GLU A 110 15.68 -19.49 9.45
N VAL A 111 14.51 -20.00 9.84
CA VAL A 111 13.93 -19.73 11.16
C VAL A 111 14.87 -20.22 12.26
N GLY A 112 15.15 -19.36 13.24
CA GLY A 112 16.11 -19.61 14.32
C GLY A 112 17.54 -19.22 14.00
N SER A 113 17.82 -18.74 12.76
CA SER A 113 19.17 -18.34 12.35
C SER A 113 19.36 -16.83 12.36
N PHE A 114 20.61 -16.39 12.41
CA PHE A 114 21.02 -15.00 12.29
C PHE A 114 22.03 -14.82 11.14
N THR A 115 22.26 -13.57 10.71
CA THR A 115 23.21 -13.26 9.64
C THR A 115 24.64 -13.59 10.05
N ASN A 116 25.33 -14.35 9.22
CA ASN A 116 26.75 -14.76 9.46
C ASN A 116 27.75 -13.65 9.13
N THR A 117 27.30 -12.61 8.45
CA THR A 117 28.05 -11.41 8.09
C THR A 117 27.23 -10.16 8.37
N PRO A 118 27.87 -9.05 8.78
CA PRO A 118 27.17 -7.79 8.96
C PRO A 118 26.52 -7.31 7.66
N VAL A 119 25.29 -6.78 7.76
CA VAL A 119 24.51 -6.25 6.63
C VAL A 119 24.57 -4.73 6.65
N GLN A 120 25.19 -4.11 5.64
CA GLN A 120 25.33 -2.67 5.56
C GLN A 120 24.08 -2.01 4.94
N SER A 121 23.58 -0.97 5.58
CA SER A 121 22.52 -0.09 5.03
C SER A 121 22.92 1.37 5.18
N GLN A 122 22.04 2.29 4.75
CA GLN A 122 22.21 3.74 4.98
C GLN A 122 22.14 4.14 6.47
N PHE A 123 21.66 3.26 7.34
CA PHE A 123 21.53 3.50 8.78
C PHE A 123 22.70 2.99 9.61
N GLY A 124 23.55 2.18 9.01
CA GLY A 124 24.67 1.50 9.68
C GLY A 124 24.75 0.02 9.35
N TRP A 125 25.28 -0.74 10.27
CA TRP A 125 25.52 -2.17 10.14
C TRP A 125 24.51 -2.95 10.98
N HIS A 126 23.90 -3.96 10.37
CA HIS A 126 22.86 -4.78 11.01
C HIS A 126 23.34 -6.21 11.22
N VAL A 127 23.02 -6.76 12.38
CA VAL A 127 22.96 -8.20 12.63
C VAL A 127 21.49 -8.55 12.77
N ILE A 128 20.99 -9.51 11.99
CA ILE A 128 19.56 -9.83 11.88
C ILE A 128 19.34 -11.27 12.32
N MET A 129 18.31 -11.52 13.13
CA MET A 129 17.88 -12.85 13.52
C MET A 129 16.43 -13.07 13.13
N LEU A 130 16.14 -14.21 12.52
CA LEU A 130 14.81 -14.61 12.10
C LEU A 130 14.17 -15.55 13.12
N PHE A 131 12.99 -15.19 13.64
CA PHE A 131 12.27 -15.99 14.61
C PHE A 131 11.15 -16.82 14.02
N ASP A 132 10.45 -16.31 13.03
CA ASP A 132 9.30 -16.99 12.44
C ASP A 132 9.05 -16.54 11.00
N LYS A 133 8.40 -17.43 10.21
CA LYS A 133 7.86 -17.16 8.89
C LYS A 133 6.40 -17.61 8.84
N ARG A 134 5.54 -16.76 8.35
CA ARG A 134 4.13 -17.08 8.19
C ARG A 134 3.57 -16.50 6.90
N VAL A 135 2.41 -16.99 6.51
CA VAL A 135 1.60 -16.37 5.47
C VAL A 135 0.65 -15.38 6.13
N SER A 136 0.46 -14.21 5.54
CA SER A 136 -0.47 -13.21 6.05
C SER A 136 -1.89 -13.77 6.12
N ASN A 137 -2.59 -13.49 7.22
CA ASN A 137 -3.99 -13.86 7.37
C ASN A 137 -4.91 -12.81 6.74
N ALA A 138 -5.81 -13.25 5.86
CA ALA A 138 -6.85 -12.37 5.33
C ALA A 138 -7.85 -11.98 6.45
N ARG A 139 -8.29 -10.73 6.46
CA ARG A 139 -9.42 -10.30 7.29
C ARG A 139 -10.70 -10.95 6.79
N SER A 140 -11.72 -11.05 7.67
CA SER A 140 -13.02 -11.60 7.29
C SER A 140 -13.72 -10.78 6.20
N LYS A 141 -14.67 -11.41 5.51
CA LYS A 141 -15.46 -10.74 4.47
C LYS A 141 -16.27 -9.58 5.04
N GLU A 142 -16.77 -9.72 6.25
CA GLU A 142 -17.54 -8.73 6.98
C GLU A 142 -16.70 -7.47 7.24
N GLU A 143 -15.46 -7.64 7.73
CA GLU A 143 -14.54 -6.54 8.00
C GLU A 143 -14.09 -5.82 6.72
N MET A 144 -14.00 -6.53 5.59
CA MET A 144 -13.55 -5.98 4.32
C MET A 144 -14.69 -5.46 3.44
N SER A 145 -15.95 -5.75 3.78
CA SER A 145 -17.11 -5.49 2.92
C SER A 145 -17.22 -4.03 2.45
N GLN A 146 -17.05 -3.08 3.35
CA GLN A 146 -17.12 -1.66 3.02
C GLN A 146 -15.97 -1.26 2.08
N GLN A 147 -14.73 -1.62 2.39
CA GLN A 147 -13.56 -1.28 1.60
C GLN A 147 -13.62 -1.91 0.20
N LEU A 148 -14.11 -3.14 0.10
CA LEU A 148 -14.30 -3.81 -1.19
C LEU A 148 -15.39 -3.12 -2.02
N ALA A 149 -16.52 -2.72 -1.40
CA ALA A 149 -17.57 -1.97 -2.07
C ALA A 149 -17.08 -0.62 -2.61
N GLU A 150 -16.29 0.12 -1.82
CA GLU A 150 -15.68 1.38 -2.24
C GLU A 150 -14.72 1.17 -3.42
N ASN A 151 -13.89 0.12 -3.38
CA ASN A 151 -12.98 -0.21 -4.48
C ASN A 151 -13.73 -0.60 -5.76
N ILE A 152 -14.79 -1.42 -5.65
CA ILE A 152 -15.64 -1.79 -6.80
C ILE A 152 -16.26 -0.54 -7.41
N THR A 153 -16.80 0.36 -6.57
CA THR A 153 -17.40 1.62 -7.00
C THR A 153 -16.37 2.49 -7.74
N LYS A 154 -15.16 2.62 -7.22
CA LYS A 154 -14.07 3.39 -7.82
C LYS A 154 -13.64 2.86 -9.19
N ILE A 155 -13.50 1.55 -9.31
CA ILE A 155 -13.14 0.89 -10.57
C ILE A 155 -14.29 1.04 -11.59
N SER A 156 -15.54 0.87 -11.15
CA SER A 156 -16.72 1.02 -12.00
C SER A 156 -16.89 2.45 -12.49
N PHE A 157 -16.65 3.43 -11.62
CA PHE A 157 -16.64 4.83 -12.01
C PHE A 157 -15.62 5.13 -13.11
N ALA A 158 -14.37 4.68 -12.93
CA ALA A 158 -13.32 4.86 -13.92
C ALA A 158 -13.71 4.24 -15.28
N ARG A 159 -14.28 3.02 -15.26
CA ARG A 159 -14.76 2.32 -16.47
C ARG A 159 -15.91 3.07 -17.15
N ILE A 160 -16.88 3.57 -16.39
CA ILE A 160 -18.01 4.35 -16.93
C ILE A 160 -17.46 5.61 -17.62
N ILE A 161 -16.58 6.35 -16.99
CA ILE A 161 -15.99 7.56 -17.56
C ILE A 161 -15.19 7.25 -18.83
N GLU A 162 -14.41 6.16 -18.84
CA GLU A 162 -13.66 5.73 -20.02
C GLU A 162 -14.61 5.38 -21.18
N THR A 163 -15.67 4.62 -20.90
CA THR A 163 -16.69 4.25 -21.91
C THR A 163 -17.40 5.48 -22.45
N LEU A 164 -17.79 6.42 -21.57
CA LEU A 164 -18.44 7.66 -22.00
C LEU A 164 -17.51 8.51 -22.87
N ARG A 165 -16.23 8.62 -22.50
CA ARG A 165 -15.24 9.35 -23.30
C ARG A 165 -14.98 8.73 -24.66
N ALA A 166 -14.95 7.39 -24.73
CA ALA A 166 -14.75 6.69 -25.99
C ALA A 166 -15.92 6.84 -26.98
N ASN A 167 -17.14 7.04 -26.45
CA ASN A 167 -18.36 7.17 -27.24
C ASN A 167 -18.82 8.65 -27.40
N ALA A 168 -18.14 9.61 -26.78
CA ALA A 168 -18.49 11.02 -26.88
C ALA A 168 -17.74 11.69 -28.03
N GLU A 169 -18.47 12.50 -28.78
CA GLU A 169 -17.88 13.46 -29.71
C GLU A 169 -17.43 14.68 -28.91
N ILE A 170 -16.13 14.84 -28.71
CA ILE A 170 -15.55 15.89 -27.86
C ILE A 170 -14.98 16.98 -28.75
N GLU A 171 -15.72 18.08 -28.87
CA GLU A 171 -15.22 19.29 -29.51
C GLU A 171 -14.39 20.12 -28.50
N ARG A 172 -13.13 20.36 -28.81
CA ARG A 172 -12.23 21.20 -28.01
C ARG A 172 -12.23 22.60 -28.59
N ILE A 173 -12.93 23.53 -27.96
CA ILE A 173 -12.93 24.93 -28.36
C ILE A 173 -11.67 25.59 -27.82
N PRO A 174 -10.79 26.16 -28.64
CA PRO A 174 -9.60 26.90 -28.19
C PRO A 174 -10.03 28.11 -27.34
N LEU A 175 -9.25 28.42 -26.30
CA LEU A 175 -9.50 29.55 -25.39
C LEU A 175 -9.65 30.91 -26.15
N SER A 176 -8.92 31.09 -27.26
CA SER A 176 -9.04 32.26 -28.14
C SER A 176 -10.44 32.43 -28.72
N ASN A 177 -11.14 31.33 -29.01
CA ASN A 177 -12.51 31.39 -29.59
C ASN A 177 -13.56 31.66 -28.50
N ILE A 178 -13.29 31.26 -27.26
CA ILE A 178 -14.16 31.54 -26.12
C ILE A 178 -14.17 33.05 -25.83
N GLN A 179 -13.02 33.71 -25.87
CA GLN A 179 -12.91 35.17 -25.67
C GLN A 179 -13.68 35.98 -26.74
N SER A 180 -13.59 35.58 -28.01
CA SER A 180 -14.33 36.24 -29.09
C SER A 180 -15.86 36.04 -28.99
N GLU A 181 -16.30 34.89 -28.52
CA GLU A 181 -17.72 34.56 -28.32
C GLU A 181 -18.32 35.32 -27.13
N TRP A 182 -17.55 35.45 -26.03
CA TRP A 182 -17.95 36.29 -24.89
C TRP A 182 -18.05 37.77 -25.26
N GLN A 183 -17.16 38.31 -26.09
CA GLN A 183 -17.26 39.66 -26.60
C GLN A 183 -18.52 39.88 -27.45
N ARG A 184 -18.86 38.94 -28.34
CA ARG A 184 -20.11 38.97 -29.13
C ARG A 184 -21.37 38.91 -28.26
N ILE A 185 -21.35 38.10 -27.21
CA ILE A 185 -22.49 38.01 -26.27
C ILE A 185 -22.65 39.32 -25.50
N GLN A 186 -21.56 39.92 -25.03
CA GLN A 186 -21.60 41.22 -24.35
C GLN A 186 -22.11 42.36 -25.26
N GLU A 187 -21.68 42.40 -26.52
CA GLU A 187 -22.14 43.37 -27.49
C GLU A 187 -23.64 43.23 -27.80
N ASN A 188 -24.17 41.99 -27.82
CA ASN A 188 -25.61 41.75 -28.04
C ASN A 188 -26.49 42.01 -26.81
N ILE A 189 -25.96 42.07 -25.62
CA ILE A 189 -26.69 42.39 -24.39
C ILE A 189 -26.80 43.91 -24.19
N LEU A 190 -25.89 44.68 -24.81
CA LEU A 190 -25.82 46.15 -24.70
C LEU A 190 -26.59 46.88 -25.79
N GLN A 191 -27.23 46.16 -26.74
CA GLN A 191 -28.18 46.68 -27.75
C GLN A 191 -29.63 46.39 -27.34
#